data_31ef5298e50bdb4bfe768becfe7bcc3b
#
_entry.id   31ef5298e50bdb4bfe768becfe7bcc3b
#
_cell.length_a   1.000
_cell.length_b   1.000
_cell.length_c   1.000
_cell.angle_alpha   90.00
_cell.angle_beta   90.00
_cell.angle_gamma   90.00
#
_symmetry.space_group_name_H-M   'P 1'
#
loop_
_entity.id
_entity.type
_entity.pdbx_description
1 polymer ?
#
loop_
_entity_poly.entity_id
_entity_poly.type
_entity_poly.pdbx_seq_one_letter_code
_entity_poly.pdbx_strand_id
1 'polypeptide(L)'
;VWTGDIAAAVGLKNTTTGDTLCDEKKPCILESMVFPEPVIELAVEPKSKADQDKMATALQKLSEEDPTFRATTNHETGQTIIAGMGELHLDIIVDRMKREFNVEANIGQPQVAYRETITQAAECEGKYIKQSGGRGQYGHVWIKFEPNPEKGYEFVDQIVGGVVPREYIPVVDKGLQEALQTGVLAGYPMIDVKATLFDGSYHDVDS
;
A
#
# COMPACT_ATOMS: atom_id res chain seq x y z
N VAL A 1 -41.65 -3.27 23.08
CA VAL A 1 -40.40 -3.89 23.56
C VAL A 1 -40.23 -3.55 25.02
N TRP A 2 -40.02 -4.56 25.85
CA TRP A 2 -39.82 -4.39 27.30
C TRP A 2 -38.37 -4.74 27.66
N THR A 3 -37.97 -4.40 28.87
CA THR A 3 -36.64 -4.76 29.39
C THR A 3 -36.42 -6.27 29.32
N GLY A 4 -35.36 -6.70 28.65
CA GLY A 4 -35.03 -8.13 28.42
C GLY A 4 -35.53 -8.69 27.09
N ASP A 5 -36.34 -7.94 26.32
CA ASP A 5 -36.75 -8.38 25.01
C ASP A 5 -35.62 -8.34 23.98
N ILE A 6 -35.66 -9.26 23.02
CA ILE A 6 -34.84 -9.23 21.79
C ILE A 6 -35.73 -8.77 20.65
N ALA A 7 -35.32 -7.73 19.96
CA ALA A 7 -36.10 -7.13 18.89
C ALA A 7 -35.24 -6.82 17.66
N ALA A 8 -35.88 -6.87 16.49
CA ALA A 8 -35.25 -6.42 15.23
C ALA A 8 -35.55 -4.94 15.00
N ALA A 9 -34.53 -4.15 14.80
CA ALA A 9 -34.63 -2.74 14.40
C ALA A 9 -34.25 -2.58 12.93
N VAL A 10 -35.08 -1.87 12.15
CA VAL A 10 -34.85 -1.65 10.72
C VAL A 10 -34.58 -0.18 10.47
N GLY A 11 -33.63 0.12 9.58
CA GLY A 11 -33.34 1.49 9.14
C GLY A 11 -32.26 2.23 9.96
N LEU A 12 -31.53 1.54 10.79
CA LEU A 12 -30.35 2.08 11.47
C LEU A 12 -29.22 2.26 10.46
N LYS A 13 -28.78 3.50 10.22
CA LYS A 13 -27.78 3.80 9.17
C LYS A 13 -26.34 3.83 9.66
N ASN A 14 -26.13 4.17 10.93
CA ASN A 14 -24.82 4.41 11.52
C ASN A 14 -24.55 3.50 12.73
N THR A 15 -25.12 2.31 12.71
CA THR A 15 -25.01 1.35 13.82
C THR A 15 -24.46 0.05 13.29
N THR A 16 -23.41 -0.42 13.93
CA THR A 16 -22.73 -1.68 13.61
C THR A 16 -22.90 -2.70 14.74
N THR A 17 -22.49 -3.95 14.50
CA THR A 17 -22.54 -5.01 15.52
C THR A 17 -21.64 -4.64 16.71
N GLY A 18 -22.22 -4.65 17.90
CA GLY A 18 -21.53 -4.27 19.14
C GLY A 18 -21.81 -2.86 19.64
N ASP A 19 -22.49 -2.03 18.86
CA ASP A 19 -22.86 -0.68 19.28
C ASP A 19 -23.97 -0.68 20.33
N THR A 20 -23.89 0.26 21.25
CA THR A 20 -24.90 0.47 22.27
C THR A 20 -25.91 1.52 21.81
N LEU A 21 -27.19 1.15 21.81
CA LEU A 21 -28.29 2.09 21.60
C LEU A 21 -28.81 2.55 22.94
N CYS A 22 -28.83 3.86 23.20
CA CYS A 22 -29.26 4.42 24.48
C CYS A 22 -30.13 5.66 24.31
N ASP A 23 -30.78 6.09 25.41
CA ASP A 23 -31.52 7.34 25.46
C ASP A 23 -30.54 8.53 25.40
N GLU A 24 -30.81 9.50 24.52
CA GLU A 24 -29.98 10.70 24.35
C GLU A 24 -29.81 11.49 25.67
N LYS A 25 -30.82 11.47 26.55
CA LYS A 25 -30.80 12.17 27.83
C LYS A 25 -30.08 11.40 28.93
N LYS A 26 -29.84 10.10 28.72
CA LYS A 26 -29.14 9.23 29.69
C LYS A 26 -28.15 8.33 28.93
N PRO A 27 -27.10 8.92 28.39
CA PRO A 27 -26.13 8.15 27.61
C PRO A 27 -25.42 7.14 28.51
N CYS A 28 -25.41 5.88 28.08
CA CYS A 28 -24.62 4.84 28.71
C CYS A 28 -24.02 3.97 27.59
N ILE A 29 -22.80 3.50 27.79
CA ILE A 29 -22.13 2.55 26.90
C ILE A 29 -22.00 1.25 27.67
N LEU A 30 -22.57 0.17 27.10
CA LEU A 30 -22.39 -1.17 27.61
C LEU A 30 -21.00 -1.68 27.27
N GLU A 31 -20.60 -2.79 27.90
CA GLU A 31 -19.32 -3.43 27.64
C GLU A 31 -19.17 -3.74 26.14
N SER A 32 -18.07 -3.27 25.55
CA SER A 32 -17.78 -3.53 24.14
C SER A 32 -17.34 -4.97 23.94
N MET A 33 -17.84 -5.60 22.86
CA MET A 33 -17.41 -6.92 22.45
C MET A 33 -16.01 -6.86 21.84
N VAL A 34 -15.13 -7.78 22.26
CA VAL A 34 -13.82 -7.97 21.64
C VAL A 34 -13.92 -9.10 20.63
N PHE A 35 -13.70 -8.78 19.37
CA PHE A 35 -13.71 -9.75 18.28
C PHE A 35 -12.29 -10.24 18.00
N PRO A 36 -12.11 -11.56 17.75
CA PRO A 36 -10.79 -12.06 17.36
C PRO A 36 -10.37 -11.56 15.99
N GLU A 37 -9.06 -11.42 15.80
CA GLU A 37 -8.49 -11.04 14.52
C GLU A 37 -8.67 -12.17 13.49
N PRO A 38 -8.96 -11.84 12.22
CA PRO A 38 -9.01 -12.80 11.13
C PRO A 38 -7.70 -13.58 10.99
N VAL A 39 -7.79 -14.86 10.61
CA VAL A 39 -6.63 -15.76 10.52
C VAL A 39 -6.35 -16.28 9.12
N ILE A 40 -7.27 -16.10 8.17
CA ILE A 40 -7.14 -16.54 6.78
C ILE A 40 -7.46 -15.37 5.85
N GLU A 41 -6.70 -15.26 4.78
CA GLU A 41 -6.87 -14.25 3.75
C GLU A 41 -7.03 -14.90 2.37
N LEU A 42 -7.92 -14.35 1.56
CA LEU A 42 -8.12 -14.71 0.16
C LEU A 42 -8.19 -13.45 -0.71
N ALA A 43 -7.70 -13.55 -1.93
CA ALA A 43 -7.88 -12.52 -2.94
C ALA A 43 -9.21 -12.74 -3.67
N VAL A 44 -9.94 -11.66 -3.88
CA VAL A 44 -11.21 -11.66 -4.61
C VAL A 44 -11.12 -10.70 -5.78
N GLU A 45 -11.36 -11.21 -6.99
CA GLU A 45 -11.31 -10.44 -8.21
C GLU A 45 -12.66 -10.46 -8.92
N PRO A 46 -13.28 -9.32 -9.21
CA PRO A 46 -14.54 -9.27 -9.93
C PRO A 46 -14.36 -9.80 -11.36
N LYS A 47 -15.32 -10.59 -11.86
CA LYS A 47 -15.26 -11.12 -13.23
C LYS A 47 -15.50 -10.06 -14.31
N SER A 48 -16.16 -8.97 -13.94
CA SER A 48 -16.43 -7.87 -14.87
C SER A 48 -16.27 -6.51 -14.18
N LYS A 49 -16.11 -5.45 -14.98
CA LYS A 49 -16.06 -4.08 -14.47
C LYS A 49 -17.37 -3.66 -13.78
N ALA A 50 -18.51 -4.18 -14.23
CA ALA A 50 -19.81 -3.94 -13.59
C ALA A 50 -19.93 -4.60 -12.22
N ASP A 51 -19.22 -5.71 -12.01
CA ASP A 51 -19.19 -6.41 -10.73
C ASP A 51 -18.27 -5.72 -9.71
N GLN A 52 -17.33 -4.89 -10.15
CA GLN A 52 -16.40 -4.18 -9.26
C GLN A 52 -17.12 -3.23 -8.29
N ASP A 53 -18.03 -2.39 -8.79
CA ASP A 53 -18.78 -1.44 -7.96
C ASP A 53 -19.75 -2.15 -7.02
N LYS A 54 -20.40 -3.21 -7.51
CA LYS A 54 -21.26 -4.06 -6.69
C LYS A 54 -20.48 -4.79 -5.62
N MET A 55 -19.29 -5.29 -5.95
CA MET A 55 -18.41 -5.98 -5.01
C MET A 55 -17.98 -5.06 -3.87
N ALA A 56 -17.57 -3.83 -4.16
CA ALA A 56 -17.22 -2.86 -3.13
C ALA A 56 -18.38 -2.61 -2.17
N THR A 57 -19.58 -2.42 -2.70
CA THR A 57 -20.80 -2.22 -1.89
C THR A 57 -21.16 -3.47 -1.07
N ALA A 58 -21.01 -4.66 -1.64
CA ALA A 58 -21.29 -5.92 -0.96
C ALA A 58 -20.31 -6.15 0.20
N LEU A 59 -19.02 -5.97 -0.06
CA LEU A 59 -17.96 -6.15 0.95
C LEU A 59 -18.11 -5.17 2.11
N GLN A 60 -18.46 -3.91 1.82
CA GLN A 60 -18.73 -2.92 2.86
C GLN A 60 -19.89 -3.37 3.76
N LYS A 61 -21.03 -3.76 3.20
CA LYS A 61 -22.19 -4.21 3.98
C LYS A 61 -21.91 -5.45 4.80
N LEU A 62 -21.19 -6.42 4.22
CA LEU A 62 -20.82 -7.65 4.92
C LEU A 62 -19.86 -7.37 6.08
N SER A 63 -18.94 -6.40 5.93
CA SER A 63 -18.06 -5.97 7.03
C SER A 63 -18.78 -5.20 8.13
N GLU A 64 -19.87 -4.48 7.80
CA GLU A 64 -20.73 -3.82 8.79
C GLU A 64 -21.55 -4.84 9.61
N GLU A 65 -21.95 -5.95 8.99
CA GLU A 65 -22.69 -7.02 9.67
C GLU A 65 -21.82 -7.94 10.52
N ASP A 66 -20.59 -8.21 10.07
CA ASP A 66 -19.66 -9.15 10.70
C ASP A 66 -18.32 -8.49 11.05
N PRO A 67 -18.07 -8.16 12.33
CA PRO A 67 -16.83 -7.55 12.78
C PRO A 67 -15.60 -8.46 12.67
N THR A 68 -15.78 -9.78 12.47
CA THR A 68 -14.67 -10.73 12.25
C THR A 68 -14.29 -10.87 10.79
N PHE A 69 -15.04 -10.23 9.89
CA PHE A 69 -14.76 -10.15 8.47
C PHE A 69 -14.15 -8.80 8.12
N ARG A 70 -13.07 -8.81 7.36
CA ARG A 70 -12.42 -7.60 6.84
C ARG A 70 -12.23 -7.68 5.34
N ALA A 71 -12.40 -6.55 4.67
CA ALA A 71 -12.09 -6.39 3.26
C ALA A 71 -11.15 -5.19 3.08
N THR A 72 -10.01 -5.40 2.45
CA THR A 72 -9.00 -4.38 2.20
C THR A 72 -8.52 -4.43 0.75
N THR A 73 -8.06 -3.31 0.23
CA THR A 73 -7.41 -3.29 -1.09
C THR A 73 -5.91 -3.21 -0.89
N ASN A 74 -5.19 -4.18 -1.42
CA ASN A 74 -3.73 -4.11 -1.48
C ASN A 74 -3.35 -3.14 -2.60
N HIS A 75 -2.83 -1.98 -2.22
CA HIS A 75 -2.45 -0.92 -3.17
C HIS A 75 -1.26 -1.29 -4.06
N GLU A 76 -0.46 -2.26 -3.67
CA GLU A 76 0.71 -2.71 -4.42
C GLU A 76 0.36 -3.69 -5.52
N THR A 77 -0.53 -4.65 -5.22
CA THR A 77 -0.97 -5.66 -6.18
C THR A 77 -2.27 -5.28 -6.88
N GLY A 78 -2.99 -4.28 -6.37
CA GLY A 78 -4.31 -3.88 -6.84
C GLY A 78 -5.43 -4.88 -6.49
N GLN A 79 -5.11 -5.94 -5.75
CA GLN A 79 -6.09 -6.97 -5.39
C GLN A 79 -6.95 -6.54 -4.19
N THR A 80 -8.21 -6.94 -4.22
CA THR A 80 -9.07 -6.89 -3.04
C THR A 80 -8.84 -8.15 -2.21
N ILE A 81 -8.45 -7.99 -0.96
CA ILE A 81 -8.19 -9.06 -0.02
C ILE A 81 -9.35 -9.11 0.98
N ILE A 82 -9.91 -10.29 1.17
CA ILE A 82 -10.89 -10.59 2.21
C ILE A 82 -10.23 -11.45 3.28
N ALA A 83 -10.48 -11.13 4.54
CA ALA A 83 -9.93 -11.82 5.69
C ALA A 83 -11.06 -12.27 6.62
N GLY A 84 -10.95 -13.48 7.15
CA GLY A 84 -11.97 -14.11 8.00
C GLY A 84 -11.41 -15.15 8.95
N MET A 85 -12.30 -15.73 9.76
CA MET A 85 -11.95 -16.66 10.83
C MET A 85 -11.61 -18.07 10.35
N GLY A 86 -11.87 -18.38 9.07
CA GLY A 86 -11.60 -19.70 8.50
C GLY A 86 -12.12 -19.80 7.08
N GLU A 87 -11.73 -20.87 6.39
CA GLU A 87 -12.09 -21.13 4.99
C GLU A 87 -13.62 -21.17 4.80
N LEU A 88 -14.32 -21.91 5.64
CA LEU A 88 -15.79 -21.98 5.58
C LEU A 88 -16.45 -20.60 5.80
N HIS A 89 -15.90 -19.77 6.66
CA HIS A 89 -16.39 -18.41 6.87
C HIS A 89 -16.30 -17.59 5.58
N LEU A 90 -15.14 -17.59 4.92
CA LEU A 90 -14.94 -16.88 3.66
C LEU A 90 -15.77 -17.45 2.52
N ASP A 91 -15.96 -18.76 2.46
CA ASP A 91 -16.84 -19.42 1.47
C ASP A 91 -18.30 -18.94 1.61
N ILE A 92 -18.79 -18.82 2.85
CA ILE A 92 -20.14 -18.29 3.12
C ILE A 92 -20.23 -16.83 2.69
N ILE A 93 -19.23 -16.01 2.98
CA ILE A 93 -19.21 -14.60 2.56
C ILE A 93 -19.27 -14.50 1.04
N VAL A 94 -18.49 -15.29 0.33
CA VAL A 94 -18.48 -15.31 -1.15
C VAL A 94 -19.82 -15.79 -1.72
N ASP A 95 -20.42 -16.82 -1.12
CA ASP A 95 -21.75 -17.31 -1.52
C ASP A 95 -22.82 -16.22 -1.30
N ARG A 96 -22.77 -15.50 -0.18
CA ARG A 96 -23.64 -14.34 0.09
C ARG A 96 -23.42 -13.22 -0.92
N MET A 97 -22.19 -12.90 -1.30
CA MET A 97 -21.90 -11.91 -2.36
C MET A 97 -22.63 -12.29 -3.66
N LYS A 98 -22.58 -13.56 -4.03
CA LYS A 98 -23.25 -14.05 -5.24
C LYS A 98 -24.77 -14.02 -5.12
N ARG A 99 -25.35 -14.52 -4.03
CA ARG A 99 -26.81 -14.67 -3.86
C ARG A 99 -27.53 -13.37 -3.55
N GLU A 100 -26.97 -12.55 -2.65
CA GLU A 100 -27.62 -11.35 -2.14
C GLU A 100 -27.33 -10.11 -3.00
N PHE A 101 -26.10 -10.04 -3.54
CA PHE A 101 -25.62 -8.86 -4.27
C PHE A 101 -25.44 -9.08 -5.78
N ASN A 102 -25.63 -10.32 -6.27
CA ASN A 102 -25.40 -10.68 -7.68
C ASN A 102 -24.00 -10.28 -8.17
N VAL A 103 -22.97 -10.56 -7.36
CA VAL A 103 -21.56 -10.34 -7.67
C VAL A 103 -20.91 -11.65 -8.02
N GLU A 104 -20.33 -11.75 -9.22
CA GLU A 104 -19.47 -12.88 -9.59
C GLU A 104 -18.00 -12.48 -9.43
N ALA A 105 -17.26 -13.27 -8.65
CA ALA A 105 -15.87 -13.07 -8.39
C ALA A 105 -15.06 -14.37 -8.55
N ASN A 106 -13.81 -14.23 -8.94
CA ASN A 106 -12.79 -15.27 -8.84
C ASN A 106 -12.11 -15.17 -7.47
N ILE A 107 -11.85 -16.32 -6.87
CA ILE A 107 -11.19 -16.42 -5.57
C ILE A 107 -9.84 -17.09 -5.76
N GLY A 108 -8.82 -16.54 -5.14
CA GLY A 108 -7.47 -17.07 -5.22
C GLY A 108 -6.63 -16.72 -3.99
N GLN A 109 -5.40 -17.19 -3.99
CA GLN A 109 -4.44 -16.78 -2.97
C GLN A 109 -3.98 -15.35 -3.22
N PRO A 110 -3.74 -14.55 -2.16
CA PRO A 110 -3.14 -13.22 -2.29
C PRO A 110 -1.79 -13.30 -3.00
N GLN A 111 -1.53 -12.33 -3.86
CA GLN A 111 -0.22 -12.21 -4.51
C GLN A 111 0.82 -11.71 -3.50
N VAL A 112 2.00 -12.30 -3.55
CA VAL A 112 3.14 -11.83 -2.76
C VAL A 112 3.70 -10.56 -3.41
N ALA A 113 3.75 -9.48 -2.66
CA ALA A 113 4.41 -8.25 -3.08
C ALA A 113 5.91 -8.36 -2.88
N TYR A 114 6.62 -8.73 -3.92
CA TYR A 114 8.08 -8.81 -3.89
C TYR A 114 8.72 -7.43 -3.82
N ARG A 115 9.85 -7.35 -3.13
CA ARG A 115 10.72 -6.19 -3.05
C ARG A 115 12.14 -6.60 -3.37
N GLU A 116 12.90 -5.67 -3.93
CA GLU A 116 14.35 -5.83 -4.10
C GLU A 116 15.08 -5.03 -3.02
N THR A 117 16.28 -5.48 -2.67
CA THR A 117 17.18 -4.74 -1.79
C THR A 117 18.62 -5.08 -2.14
N ILE A 118 19.57 -4.34 -1.58
CA ILE A 118 20.98 -4.61 -1.70
C ILE A 118 21.51 -5.24 -0.41
N THR A 119 22.45 -6.15 -0.55
CA THR A 119 23.07 -6.87 0.58
C THR A 119 24.49 -6.41 0.87
N GLN A 120 25.12 -5.70 -0.05
CA GLN A 120 26.50 -5.21 0.06
C GLN A 120 26.57 -3.74 -0.33
N ALA A 121 27.51 -3.03 0.30
CA ALA A 121 27.81 -1.66 -0.09
C ALA A 121 28.57 -1.65 -1.42
N ALA A 122 28.23 -0.68 -2.26
CA ALA A 122 28.90 -0.43 -3.54
C ALA A 122 28.97 1.06 -3.82
N GLU A 123 30.05 1.48 -4.46
CA GLU A 123 30.21 2.84 -4.98
C GLU A 123 30.13 2.77 -6.50
N CYS A 124 29.38 3.68 -7.09
CA CYS A 124 29.26 3.74 -8.53
C CYS A 124 29.25 5.16 -9.06
N GLU A 125 29.81 5.30 -10.25
CA GLU A 125 29.78 6.51 -11.05
C GLU A 125 28.57 6.48 -11.97
N GLY A 126 27.73 7.52 -11.87
CA GLY A 126 26.68 7.80 -12.84
C GLY A 126 27.08 8.98 -13.72
N LYS A 127 27.35 8.73 -15.01
CA LYS A 127 27.72 9.77 -15.95
C LYS A 127 26.89 9.72 -17.20
N TYR A 128 26.25 10.83 -17.52
CA TYR A 128 25.43 10.99 -18.71
C TYR A 128 25.84 12.25 -19.46
N ILE A 129 26.24 12.09 -20.70
CA ILE A 129 26.64 13.18 -21.60
C ILE A 129 25.91 12.98 -22.92
N LYS A 130 25.14 13.96 -23.33
CA LYS A 130 24.49 13.97 -24.64
C LYS A 130 24.68 15.33 -25.30
N GLN A 131 25.35 15.35 -26.46
CA GLN A 131 25.45 16.55 -27.31
C GLN A 131 24.78 16.24 -28.67
N SER A 132 23.84 17.08 -29.04
CA SER A 132 23.14 16.98 -30.34
C SER A 132 22.91 18.37 -30.92
N GLY A 133 23.98 19.00 -31.44
CA GLY A 133 23.90 20.20 -32.26
C GLY A 133 23.15 21.39 -31.65
N GLY A 134 23.46 21.74 -30.39
CA GLY A 134 22.83 22.82 -29.63
C GLY A 134 23.17 22.72 -28.15
N ARG A 135 22.25 23.10 -27.25
CA ARG A 135 22.41 22.91 -25.82
C ARG A 135 22.42 21.40 -25.50
N GLY A 136 23.51 20.93 -24.91
CA GLY A 136 23.68 19.52 -24.52
C GLY A 136 22.97 19.17 -23.23
N GLN A 137 23.21 17.93 -22.75
CA GLN A 137 22.82 17.45 -21.42
C GLN A 137 24.05 16.87 -20.75
N TYR A 138 24.26 17.21 -19.50
CA TYR A 138 25.37 16.73 -18.70
C TYR A 138 24.91 16.40 -17.29
N GLY A 139 25.21 15.19 -16.82
CA GLY A 139 25.03 14.77 -15.44
C GLY A 139 26.14 13.83 -15.04
N HIS A 140 26.78 14.11 -13.90
CA HIS A 140 27.84 13.27 -13.39
C HIS A 140 27.83 13.27 -11.87
N VAL A 141 27.65 12.11 -11.28
CA VAL A 141 27.59 11.91 -9.82
C VAL A 141 28.31 10.63 -9.41
N TRP A 142 28.87 10.64 -8.22
CA TRP A 142 29.35 9.47 -7.52
C TRP A 142 28.48 9.19 -6.30
N ILE A 143 27.92 8.01 -6.24
CA ILE A 143 27.00 7.61 -5.18
C ILE A 143 27.47 6.30 -4.56
N LYS A 144 27.49 6.28 -3.23
CA LYS A 144 27.67 5.08 -2.44
C LYS A 144 26.30 4.56 -2.01
N PHE A 145 26.00 3.31 -2.37
CA PHE A 145 24.81 2.60 -1.92
C PHE A 145 25.17 1.64 -0.80
N GLU A 146 24.39 1.66 0.27
CA GLU A 146 24.57 0.79 1.44
C GLU A 146 23.23 0.19 1.86
N PRO A 147 23.22 -1.09 2.35
CA PRO A 147 22.01 -1.65 2.96
C PRO A 147 21.56 -0.80 4.15
N ASN A 148 20.25 -0.58 4.27
CA ASN A 148 19.63 0.21 5.35
C ASN A 148 18.44 -0.55 5.97
N PRO A 149 18.63 -1.73 6.57
CA PRO A 149 17.58 -2.62 6.99
C PRO A 149 16.54 -1.93 7.88
N GLU A 150 15.27 -2.15 7.57
CA GLU A 150 14.10 -1.67 8.32
C GLU A 150 13.95 -0.13 8.41
N LYS A 151 14.80 0.64 7.71
CA LYS A 151 14.74 2.10 7.71
C LYS A 151 14.25 2.70 6.40
N GLY A 152 14.02 1.86 5.41
CA GLY A 152 13.58 2.29 4.09
C GLY A 152 14.66 3.02 3.30
N TYR A 153 14.23 3.96 2.45
CA TYR A 153 15.15 4.79 1.67
C TYR A 153 15.68 5.97 2.49
N GLU A 154 16.99 6.17 2.43
CA GLU A 154 17.68 7.30 3.05
C GLU A 154 18.65 7.94 2.04
N PHE A 155 18.54 9.27 1.85
CA PHE A 155 19.49 10.03 1.05
C PHE A 155 20.39 10.88 1.93
N VAL A 156 21.69 10.82 1.68
CA VAL A 156 22.71 11.58 2.42
C VAL A 156 23.54 12.41 1.46
N ASP A 157 23.59 13.71 1.70
CA ASP A 157 24.48 14.64 1.00
C ASP A 157 25.82 14.76 1.75
N GLN A 158 26.91 14.37 1.08
CA GLN A 158 28.28 14.51 1.56
C GLN A 158 29.16 15.32 0.58
N ILE A 159 28.55 16.13 -0.28
CA ILE A 159 29.29 16.96 -1.22
C ILE A 159 30.14 17.99 -0.50
N VAL A 160 31.41 18.04 -0.84
CA VAL A 160 32.38 18.99 -0.32
C VAL A 160 32.93 19.87 -1.48
N GLY A 161 33.15 21.15 -1.21
CA GLY A 161 33.74 22.05 -2.18
C GLY A 161 32.87 22.50 -3.34
N GLY A 162 31.57 22.15 -3.33
CA GLY A 162 30.63 22.59 -4.35
C GLY A 162 30.81 21.95 -5.73
N VAL A 163 31.42 20.75 -5.79
CA VAL A 163 31.61 19.98 -7.04
C VAL A 163 30.29 19.63 -7.72
N VAL A 164 29.21 19.51 -6.94
CA VAL A 164 27.83 19.49 -7.41
C VAL A 164 27.11 20.69 -6.80
N PRO A 165 26.53 21.60 -7.59
CA PRO A 165 25.75 22.72 -7.09
C PRO A 165 24.59 22.30 -6.23
N ARG A 166 24.30 23.05 -5.17
CA ARG A 166 23.23 22.71 -4.20
C ARG A 166 21.84 22.54 -4.83
N GLU A 167 21.58 23.23 -5.92
CA GLU A 167 20.31 23.17 -6.66
C GLU A 167 20.09 21.83 -7.36
N TYR A 168 21.16 21.07 -7.67
CA TYR A 168 21.06 19.76 -8.32
C TYR A 168 20.93 18.59 -7.32
N ILE A 169 21.32 18.78 -6.06
CA ILE A 169 21.25 17.72 -5.03
C ILE A 169 19.83 17.18 -4.83
N PRO A 170 18.78 18.01 -4.70
CA PRO A 170 17.39 17.50 -4.62
C PRO A 170 16.93 16.79 -5.90
N VAL A 171 17.47 17.18 -7.05
CA VAL A 171 17.14 16.54 -8.33
C VAL A 171 17.74 15.14 -8.41
N VAL A 172 18.97 14.97 -7.89
CA VAL A 172 19.62 13.65 -7.77
C VAL A 172 18.79 12.74 -6.84
N ASP A 173 18.39 13.22 -5.67
CA ASP A 173 17.57 12.47 -4.73
C ASP A 173 16.24 12.03 -5.37
N LYS A 174 15.54 12.95 -6.03
CA LYS A 174 14.31 12.64 -6.75
C LYS A 174 14.51 11.59 -7.85
N GLY A 175 15.57 11.73 -8.63
CA GLY A 175 15.92 10.75 -9.67
C GLY A 175 16.20 9.36 -9.11
N LEU A 176 16.86 9.27 -7.96
CA LEU A 176 17.07 8.00 -7.25
C LEU A 176 15.76 7.39 -6.76
N GLN A 177 14.88 8.18 -6.15
CA GLN A 177 13.57 7.71 -5.70
C GLN A 177 12.73 7.17 -6.87
N GLU A 178 12.76 7.83 -8.03
CA GLU A 178 12.09 7.36 -9.24
C GLU A 178 12.71 6.06 -9.77
N ALA A 179 14.04 5.95 -9.79
CA ALA A 179 14.75 4.75 -10.24
C ALA A 179 14.50 3.54 -9.32
N LEU A 180 14.40 3.76 -8.01
CA LEU A 180 14.13 2.71 -7.03
C LEU A 180 12.71 2.12 -7.12
N GLN A 181 11.78 2.75 -7.85
CA GLN A 181 10.46 2.17 -8.11
C GLN A 181 10.53 0.94 -9.02
N THR A 182 11.62 0.78 -9.77
CA THR A 182 11.82 -0.36 -10.67
C THR A 182 13.20 -0.95 -10.42
N GLY A 183 13.24 -2.05 -9.70
CA GLY A 183 14.49 -2.76 -9.38
C GLY A 183 15.15 -3.38 -10.61
N VAL A 184 16.45 -3.62 -10.48
CA VAL A 184 17.31 -4.08 -11.60
C VAL A 184 17.27 -5.58 -11.82
N LEU A 185 16.83 -6.38 -10.84
CA LEU A 185 16.82 -7.84 -10.93
C LEU A 185 15.54 -8.35 -11.61
N ALA A 186 14.39 -7.94 -11.13
CA ALA A 186 13.09 -8.43 -11.57
C ALA A 186 12.07 -7.31 -11.77
N GLY A 187 12.46 -6.05 -11.57
CA GLY A 187 11.61 -4.89 -11.75
C GLY A 187 10.71 -4.56 -10.55
N TYR A 188 10.92 -5.22 -9.41
CA TYR A 188 10.18 -4.89 -8.19
C TYR A 188 10.75 -3.65 -7.50
N PRO A 189 9.92 -2.86 -6.79
CA PRO A 189 10.43 -1.70 -6.06
C PRO A 189 11.54 -2.07 -5.07
N MET A 190 12.59 -1.24 -5.04
CA MET A 190 13.71 -1.42 -4.10
C MET A 190 13.42 -0.72 -2.78
N ILE A 191 13.75 -1.39 -1.68
CA ILE A 191 13.61 -0.87 -0.31
C ILE A 191 14.91 -1.02 0.47
N ASP A 192 14.98 -0.35 1.61
CA ASP A 192 16.09 -0.47 2.56
C ASP A 192 17.45 -0.14 1.95
N VAL A 193 17.50 0.97 1.21
CA VAL A 193 18.71 1.46 0.53
C VAL A 193 19.07 2.84 1.07
N LYS A 194 20.30 2.99 1.52
CA LYS A 194 20.92 4.28 1.80
C LYS A 194 21.79 4.70 0.64
N ALA A 195 21.51 5.88 0.09
CA ALA A 195 22.27 6.48 -0.99
C ALA A 195 23.04 7.70 -0.48
N THR A 196 24.35 7.68 -0.55
CA THR A 196 25.21 8.80 -0.16
C THR A 196 25.85 9.42 -1.39
N LEU A 197 25.46 10.66 -1.72
CA LEU A 197 26.09 11.44 -2.77
C LEU A 197 27.35 12.10 -2.21
N PHE A 198 28.52 11.71 -2.71
CA PHE A 198 29.80 12.15 -2.13
C PHE A 198 30.70 12.91 -3.12
N ASP A 199 30.53 12.72 -4.45
CA ASP A 199 31.30 13.42 -5.47
C ASP A 199 30.51 13.57 -6.77
N GLY A 200 31.02 14.35 -7.70
CA GLY A 200 30.43 14.56 -9.01
C GLY A 200 31.09 15.72 -9.74
N SER A 201 30.49 16.11 -10.85
CA SER A 201 30.84 17.33 -11.55
C SER A 201 29.65 17.88 -12.32
N TYR A 202 29.71 19.16 -12.68
CA TYR A 202 28.69 19.82 -13.48
C TYR A 202 29.31 20.53 -14.67
N HIS A 203 28.48 20.88 -15.62
CA HIS A 203 28.86 21.68 -16.77
C HIS A 203 28.05 22.99 -16.79
N ASP A 204 28.70 24.14 -16.87
CA ASP A 204 28.08 25.48 -16.71
C ASP A 204 26.88 25.74 -17.65
N VAL A 205 26.83 25.07 -18.78
CA VAL A 205 25.79 25.27 -19.81
C VAL A 205 24.84 24.09 -19.96
N ASP A 206 25.33 22.86 -19.77
CA ASP A 206 24.62 21.63 -20.15
C ASP A 206 24.06 20.84 -18.93
N SER A 207 24.37 21.26 -17.71
CA SER A 207 23.80 20.68 -16.48
C SER A 207 22.47 21.27 -16.10
#